data_24ad9168be8978ece4e9a66f04975542
#
_entry.id   24ad9168be8978ece4e9a66f04975542
#
_cell.length_a   1.000
_cell.length_b   1.000
_cell.length_c   1.000
_cell.angle_alpha   90.00
_cell.angle_beta   90.00
_cell.angle_gamma   90.00
#
_symmetry.space_group_name_H-M   'P 1'
#
loop_
_entity.id
_entity.type
_entity.pdbx_description
1 polymer ?
#
loop_
_entity_poly.entity_id
_entity_poly.type
_entity_poly.pdbx_seq_one_letter_code
_entity_poly.pdbx_strand_id
1 'polypeptide(L)'
;MDDYWIGKAAVVTGGARGQGAAIAGLLLQAGAHVYVMDYLPASDPAWQELRQSALGHSGTLACLELDVALPESWEQVAEEVRAGDRPLAGLVNNAGITGPRSTVTKAALEEWERVLRINLTGAFLGIRALAPLMRAGASIVNISSTVGMTGYYSAAYSTSKWALRGLTKSAALELAAAGIRVNCVCPGVVDTDMIRSNQALYQALQSIIPMQHMAAPGQIAEVLLFLLGPHASYVTGADIAVDGGVTSGGTFWPVGRAIGAL
;
A
#
# COMPACT_ATOMS: atom_id res chain seq x y z
N MET A 1 4.55 20.57 4.44
CA MET A 1 5.22 19.24 4.23
C MET A 1 6.59 19.42 3.60
N ASP A 2 6.89 20.65 3.23
CA ASP A 2 7.91 20.93 2.21
C ASP A 2 9.34 20.47 2.53
N ASP A 3 9.70 20.35 3.80
CA ASP A 3 11.07 19.95 4.16
C ASP A 3 11.17 18.68 5.03
N TYR A 4 10.05 18.04 5.36
CA TYR A 4 10.05 16.91 6.31
C TYR A 4 10.87 15.72 5.80
N TRP A 5 10.80 15.44 4.49
CA TRP A 5 11.43 14.28 3.88
C TRP A 5 12.88 14.50 3.47
N ILE A 6 13.36 15.75 3.44
CA ILE A 6 14.75 16.06 3.08
C ILE A 6 15.69 15.39 4.08
N GLY A 7 16.64 14.62 3.56
CA GLY A 7 17.62 13.86 4.37
C GLY A 7 17.07 12.63 5.09
N LYS A 8 15.84 12.19 4.79
CA LYS A 8 15.23 10.97 5.36
C LYS A 8 15.00 9.92 4.29
N ALA A 9 14.89 8.66 4.73
CA ALA A 9 14.62 7.54 3.88
C ALA A 9 13.22 6.96 4.09
N ALA A 10 12.66 6.37 3.02
CA ALA A 10 11.46 5.57 3.05
C ALA A 10 11.64 4.28 2.23
N VAL A 11 10.97 3.20 2.64
CA VAL A 11 10.89 1.94 1.88
C VAL A 11 9.47 1.78 1.35
N VAL A 12 9.34 1.45 0.05
CA VAL A 12 8.05 1.19 -0.62
C VAL A 12 8.12 -0.18 -1.30
N THR A 13 7.27 -1.12 -0.90
CA THR A 13 7.19 -2.45 -1.53
C THR A 13 6.17 -2.48 -2.66
N GLY A 14 6.42 -3.29 -3.70
CA GLY A 14 5.59 -3.31 -4.91
C GLY A 14 5.56 -1.94 -5.59
N GLY A 15 6.69 -1.24 -5.58
CA GLY A 15 6.77 0.16 -5.94
C GLY A 15 7.23 0.44 -7.38
N ALA A 16 7.50 -0.58 -8.18
CA ALA A 16 7.99 -0.36 -9.55
C ALA A 16 6.90 0.15 -10.49
N ARG A 17 5.61 -0.06 -10.19
CA ARG A 17 4.48 0.34 -11.04
C ARG A 17 3.22 0.68 -10.26
N GLY A 18 2.23 1.25 -10.95
CA GLY A 18 0.87 1.48 -10.41
C GLY A 18 0.85 2.37 -9.18
N GLN A 19 0.10 1.94 -8.16
CA GLN A 19 -0.05 2.69 -6.91
C GLN A 19 1.27 2.86 -6.16
N GLY A 20 2.11 1.81 -6.11
CA GLY A 20 3.40 1.88 -5.44
C GLY A 20 4.36 2.89 -6.09
N ALA A 21 4.39 2.96 -7.43
CA ALA A 21 5.18 3.96 -8.15
C ALA A 21 4.68 5.39 -7.90
N ALA A 22 3.35 5.59 -7.83
CA ALA A 22 2.79 6.90 -7.49
C ALA A 22 3.19 7.33 -6.06
N ILE A 23 3.20 6.41 -5.10
CA ILE A 23 3.65 6.66 -3.72
C ILE A 23 5.14 7.02 -3.70
N ALA A 24 5.96 6.22 -4.38
CA ALA A 24 7.41 6.49 -4.50
C ALA A 24 7.67 7.86 -5.14
N GLY A 25 6.94 8.20 -6.20
CA GLY A 25 7.03 9.50 -6.88
C GLY A 25 6.75 10.68 -5.96
N LEU A 26 5.68 10.63 -5.15
CA LEU A 26 5.37 11.72 -4.20
C LEU A 26 6.43 11.84 -3.09
N LEU A 27 6.97 10.74 -2.60
CA LEU A 27 8.06 10.76 -1.62
C LEU A 27 9.35 11.35 -2.22
N LEU A 28 9.69 10.99 -3.47
CA LEU A 28 10.81 11.57 -4.21
C LEU A 28 10.62 13.06 -4.44
N GLN A 29 9.42 13.48 -4.82
CA GLN A 29 9.07 14.88 -4.99
C GLN A 29 9.21 15.68 -3.69
N ALA A 30 8.87 15.05 -2.55
CA ALA A 30 9.04 15.62 -1.23
C ALA A 30 10.51 15.62 -0.72
N GLY A 31 11.46 15.08 -1.47
CA GLY A 31 12.90 15.09 -1.15
C GLY A 31 13.41 13.85 -0.39
N ALA A 32 12.60 12.80 -0.28
CA ALA A 32 13.02 11.56 0.37
C ALA A 32 14.04 10.77 -0.45
N HIS A 33 14.88 10.01 0.24
CA HIS A 33 15.54 8.85 -0.36
C HIS A 33 14.59 7.65 -0.32
N VAL A 34 14.22 7.12 -1.48
CA VAL A 34 13.22 6.06 -1.57
C VAL A 34 13.85 4.75 -2.02
N TYR A 35 13.82 3.74 -1.16
CA TYR A 35 14.11 2.36 -1.51
C TYR A 35 12.82 1.73 -2.05
N VAL A 36 12.79 1.41 -3.33
CA VAL A 36 11.67 0.70 -3.97
C VAL A 36 12.04 -0.77 -4.10
N MET A 37 11.24 -1.63 -3.46
CA MET A 37 11.33 -3.08 -3.58
C MET A 37 10.26 -3.60 -4.52
N ASP A 38 10.62 -4.45 -5.47
CA ASP A 38 9.67 -5.19 -6.29
C ASP A 38 10.29 -6.54 -6.70
N TYR A 39 9.43 -7.54 -6.97
CA TYR A 39 9.88 -8.86 -7.42
C TYR A 39 10.19 -8.91 -8.93
N LEU A 40 9.89 -7.83 -9.63
CA LEU A 40 10.15 -7.72 -11.07
C LEU A 40 11.64 -7.83 -11.36
N PRO A 41 12.04 -8.60 -12.38
CA PRO A 41 13.45 -8.73 -12.75
C PRO A 41 14.02 -7.36 -13.17
N ALA A 42 15.30 -7.13 -12.93
CA ALA A 42 15.97 -5.85 -13.19
C ALA A 42 15.82 -5.36 -14.65
N SER A 43 15.53 -6.28 -15.59
CA SER A 43 15.27 -6.00 -16.99
C SER A 43 13.84 -5.54 -17.29
N ASP A 44 12.91 -5.59 -16.32
CA ASP A 44 11.51 -5.19 -16.54
C ASP A 44 11.42 -3.69 -16.85
N PRO A 45 10.68 -3.30 -17.92
CA PRO A 45 10.52 -1.89 -18.32
C PRO A 45 10.01 -0.96 -17.21
N ALA A 46 9.22 -1.48 -16.26
CA ALA A 46 8.69 -0.71 -15.14
C ALA A 46 9.80 -0.01 -14.32
N TRP A 47 10.97 -0.63 -14.18
CA TRP A 47 12.11 0.00 -13.51
C TRP A 47 12.66 1.20 -14.28
N GLN A 48 12.68 1.13 -15.62
CA GLN A 48 13.10 2.24 -16.44
C GLN A 48 12.10 3.39 -16.37
N GLU A 49 10.80 3.08 -16.44
CA GLU A 49 9.72 4.07 -16.31
C GLU A 49 9.77 4.77 -14.95
N LEU A 50 9.97 4.01 -13.86
CA LEU A 50 10.12 4.56 -12.52
C LEU A 50 11.34 5.49 -12.41
N ARG A 51 12.51 5.08 -12.93
CA ARG A 51 13.71 5.92 -12.95
C ARG A 51 13.51 7.19 -13.77
N GLN A 52 12.83 7.07 -14.91
CA GLN A 52 12.53 8.23 -15.76
C GLN A 52 11.58 9.20 -15.05
N SER A 53 10.53 8.70 -14.37
CA SER A 53 9.61 9.53 -13.61
C SER A 53 10.26 10.21 -12.39
N ALA A 54 11.34 9.64 -11.86
CA ALA A 54 12.11 10.21 -10.76
C ALA A 54 13.02 11.37 -11.19
N LEU A 55 13.28 11.54 -12.49
CA LEU A 55 14.13 12.62 -12.98
C LEU A 55 13.50 13.98 -12.68
N GLY A 56 14.32 14.88 -12.13
CA GLY A 56 13.87 16.22 -11.77
C GLY A 56 13.23 16.34 -10.38
N HIS A 57 13.05 15.25 -9.66
CA HIS A 57 12.66 15.29 -8.24
C HIS A 57 13.86 15.61 -7.35
N SER A 58 13.60 16.20 -6.18
CA SER A 58 14.64 16.55 -5.19
C SER A 58 15.15 15.34 -4.40
N GLY A 59 14.40 14.26 -4.35
CA GLY A 59 14.75 13.01 -3.69
C GLY A 59 15.65 12.11 -4.54
N THR A 60 16.07 10.99 -3.96
CA THR A 60 16.92 9.99 -4.63
C THR A 60 16.28 8.61 -4.57
N LEU A 61 16.43 7.80 -5.63
CA LEU A 61 15.79 6.50 -5.81
C LEU A 61 16.82 5.36 -5.76
N ALA A 62 16.54 4.34 -4.95
CA ALA A 62 17.21 3.04 -4.99
C ALA A 62 16.18 1.96 -5.40
N CYS A 63 16.50 1.15 -6.41
CA CYS A 63 15.64 0.07 -6.91
C CYS A 63 16.22 -1.27 -6.47
N LEU A 64 15.42 -2.10 -5.80
CA LEU A 64 15.81 -3.39 -5.25
C LEU A 64 14.89 -4.50 -5.80
N GLU A 65 15.47 -5.42 -6.56
CA GLU A 65 14.77 -6.64 -7.03
C GLU A 65 14.72 -7.65 -5.89
N LEU A 66 13.60 -7.71 -5.17
CA LEU A 66 13.45 -8.53 -3.96
C LEU A 66 12.01 -9.01 -3.77
N ASP A 67 11.85 -10.25 -3.30
CA ASP A 67 10.55 -10.82 -2.96
C ASP A 67 10.21 -10.58 -1.48
N VAL A 68 9.12 -9.87 -1.22
CA VAL A 68 8.63 -9.60 0.14
C VAL A 68 8.27 -10.85 0.95
N ALA A 69 8.02 -11.97 0.26
CA ALA A 69 7.68 -13.25 0.89
C ALA A 69 8.89 -13.99 1.49
N LEU A 70 10.11 -13.53 1.22
CA LEU A 70 11.37 -14.16 1.62
C LEU A 70 12.03 -13.36 2.76
N PRO A 71 12.31 -14.00 3.93
CA PRO A 71 12.98 -13.32 5.04
C PRO A 71 14.34 -12.72 4.65
N GLU A 72 15.13 -13.42 3.84
CA GLU A 72 16.45 -12.97 3.38
C GLU A 72 16.39 -11.69 2.55
N SER A 73 15.30 -11.46 1.80
CA SER A 73 15.09 -10.20 1.10
C SER A 73 15.01 -9.01 2.07
N TRP A 74 14.37 -9.20 3.21
CA TRP A 74 14.25 -8.15 4.22
C TRP A 74 15.54 -7.93 5.00
N GLU A 75 16.36 -8.97 5.19
CA GLU A 75 17.72 -8.84 5.75
C GLU A 75 18.58 -7.94 4.85
N GLN A 76 18.54 -8.18 3.53
CA GLN A 76 19.24 -7.35 2.55
C GLN A 76 18.77 -5.88 2.59
N VAL A 77 17.46 -5.63 2.63
CA VAL A 77 16.95 -4.25 2.74
C VAL A 77 17.39 -3.58 4.03
N ALA A 78 17.35 -4.33 5.15
CA ALA A 78 17.80 -3.80 6.44
C ALA A 78 19.30 -3.45 6.44
N GLU A 79 20.13 -4.20 5.71
CA GLU A 79 21.55 -3.90 5.51
C GLU A 79 21.74 -2.64 4.67
N GLU A 80 21.03 -2.52 3.55
CA GLU A 80 21.04 -1.32 2.70
C GLU A 80 20.63 -0.06 3.48
N VAL A 81 19.57 -0.17 4.29
CA VAL A 81 19.11 0.95 5.13
C VAL A 81 20.12 1.31 6.20
N ARG A 82 20.79 0.32 6.83
CA ARG A 82 21.84 0.57 7.84
C ARG A 82 23.10 1.18 7.23
N ALA A 83 23.48 0.76 6.01
CA ALA A 83 24.63 1.30 5.30
C ALA A 83 24.38 2.73 4.83
N GLY A 84 23.12 3.11 4.64
CA GLY A 84 22.73 4.48 4.31
C GLY A 84 22.90 5.41 5.51
N ASP A 85 23.21 6.67 5.23
CA ASP A 85 23.42 7.72 6.23
C ASP A 85 22.11 8.44 6.66
N ARG A 86 20.95 8.00 6.13
CA ARG A 86 19.66 8.67 6.32
C ARG A 86 18.77 7.90 7.30
N PRO A 87 18.14 8.58 8.27
CA PRO A 87 17.19 7.93 9.15
C PRO A 87 15.99 7.41 8.37
N LEU A 88 15.61 6.15 8.63
CA LEU A 88 14.41 5.56 8.07
C LEU A 88 13.17 6.15 8.75
N ALA A 89 12.40 6.95 8.01
CA ALA A 89 11.22 7.65 8.49
C ALA A 89 9.90 7.04 8.00
N GLY A 90 9.93 6.18 6.95
CA GLY A 90 8.72 5.61 6.38
C GLY A 90 8.89 4.17 5.90
N LEU A 91 7.84 3.35 6.11
CA LEU A 91 7.67 2.05 5.46
C LEU A 91 6.26 1.97 4.87
N VAL A 92 6.16 1.64 3.59
CA VAL A 92 4.89 1.36 2.92
C VAL A 92 4.84 -0.09 2.48
N ASN A 93 4.05 -0.91 3.17
CA ASN A 93 3.75 -2.28 2.78
C ASN A 93 2.63 -2.27 1.74
N ASN A 94 2.99 -2.02 0.47
CA ASN A 94 2.06 -1.93 -0.65
C ASN A 94 2.06 -3.21 -1.51
N ALA A 95 3.14 -3.98 -1.55
CA ALA A 95 3.21 -5.21 -2.33
C ALA A 95 2.04 -6.15 -2.02
N GLY A 96 1.43 -6.68 -3.07
CA GLY A 96 0.32 -7.60 -2.92
C GLY A 96 -0.24 -8.10 -4.24
N ILE A 97 -0.88 -9.24 -4.17
CA ILE A 97 -1.55 -9.91 -5.31
C ILE A 97 -3.00 -10.21 -4.97
N THR A 98 -3.86 -10.21 -5.98
CA THR A 98 -5.26 -10.65 -5.83
C THR A 98 -5.37 -12.18 -5.84
N GLY A 99 -4.42 -12.87 -6.46
CA GLY A 99 -4.52 -14.29 -6.74
C GLY A 99 -5.72 -14.65 -7.64
N PRO A 100 -6.02 -15.94 -7.78
CA PRO A 100 -7.25 -16.41 -8.39
C PRO A 100 -8.46 -15.90 -7.60
N ARG A 101 -9.51 -15.48 -8.29
CA ARG A 101 -10.76 -15.01 -7.66
C ARG A 101 -11.65 -16.18 -7.23
N SER A 102 -11.08 -17.10 -6.46
CA SER A 102 -11.73 -18.33 -6.04
C SER A 102 -12.51 -18.14 -4.74
N THR A 103 -13.71 -18.71 -4.70
CA THR A 103 -14.56 -18.76 -3.48
C THR A 103 -13.98 -19.75 -2.46
N VAL A 104 -14.45 -19.69 -1.21
CA VAL A 104 -13.93 -20.52 -0.10
C VAL A 104 -13.93 -22.02 -0.43
N THR A 105 -14.97 -22.51 -1.09
CA THR A 105 -15.10 -23.94 -1.42
C THR A 105 -14.30 -24.39 -2.66
N LYS A 106 -13.72 -23.44 -3.40
CA LYS A 106 -13.02 -23.70 -4.66
C LYS A 106 -11.56 -23.23 -4.68
N ALA A 107 -11.13 -22.56 -3.62
CA ALA A 107 -9.75 -22.08 -3.53
C ALA A 107 -8.78 -23.27 -3.35
N ALA A 108 -7.76 -23.34 -4.18
CA ALA A 108 -6.66 -24.28 -3.97
C ALA A 108 -5.80 -23.82 -2.78
N LEU A 109 -5.32 -24.77 -1.96
CA LEU A 109 -4.55 -24.46 -0.75
C LEU A 109 -3.27 -23.70 -1.08
N GLU A 110 -2.57 -24.11 -2.12
CA GLU A 110 -1.30 -23.50 -2.56
C GLU A 110 -1.49 -22.01 -2.95
N GLU A 111 -2.60 -21.70 -3.61
CA GLU A 111 -2.93 -20.30 -3.98
C GLU A 111 -3.36 -19.49 -2.77
N TRP A 112 -4.10 -20.08 -1.85
CA TRP A 112 -4.42 -19.47 -0.57
C TRP A 112 -3.15 -19.10 0.20
N GLU A 113 -2.23 -20.04 0.39
CA GLU A 113 -0.98 -19.83 1.08
C GLU A 113 -0.09 -18.80 0.38
N ARG A 114 -0.03 -18.83 -0.96
CA ARG A 114 0.74 -17.87 -1.74
C ARG A 114 0.23 -16.44 -1.54
N VAL A 115 -1.08 -16.23 -1.59
CA VAL A 115 -1.68 -14.90 -1.36
C VAL A 115 -1.41 -14.40 0.05
N LEU A 116 -1.60 -15.24 1.07
CA LEU A 116 -1.30 -14.88 2.46
C LEU A 116 0.18 -14.60 2.67
N ARG A 117 1.05 -15.39 2.08
CA ARG A 117 2.51 -15.22 2.19
C ARG A 117 2.95 -13.87 1.65
N ILE A 118 2.47 -13.47 0.49
CA ILE A 118 2.84 -12.19 -0.12
C ILE A 118 2.15 -11.02 0.61
N ASN A 119 0.81 -11.08 0.75
CA ASN A 119 0.04 -9.91 1.20
C ASN A 119 0.15 -9.65 2.71
N LEU A 120 0.30 -10.69 3.52
CA LEU A 120 0.29 -10.60 4.98
C LEU A 120 1.66 -10.86 5.59
N THR A 121 2.25 -12.04 5.29
CA THR A 121 3.56 -12.41 5.86
C THR A 121 4.63 -11.45 5.38
N GLY A 122 4.61 -11.01 4.11
CA GLY A 122 5.53 -10.01 3.61
C GLY A 122 5.49 -8.69 4.40
N ALA A 123 4.30 -8.17 4.69
CA ALA A 123 4.15 -6.96 5.51
C ALA A 123 4.63 -7.17 6.96
N PHE A 124 4.34 -8.34 7.55
CA PHE A 124 4.87 -8.70 8.87
C PHE A 124 6.40 -8.74 8.88
N LEU A 125 7.03 -9.37 7.89
CA LEU A 125 8.48 -9.44 7.76
C LEU A 125 9.09 -8.04 7.61
N GLY A 126 8.44 -7.16 6.84
CA GLY A 126 8.87 -5.78 6.67
C GLY A 126 8.85 -4.99 7.97
N ILE A 127 7.77 -5.08 8.73
CA ILE A 127 7.67 -4.44 10.05
C ILE A 127 8.76 -5.00 10.98
N ARG A 128 8.89 -6.33 11.06
CA ARG A 128 9.88 -7.01 11.91
C ARG A 128 11.32 -6.60 11.60
N ALA A 129 11.66 -6.47 10.32
CA ALA A 129 13.02 -6.14 9.90
C ALA A 129 13.36 -4.66 10.05
N LEU A 130 12.42 -3.77 9.75
CA LEU A 130 12.69 -2.34 9.59
C LEU A 130 12.27 -1.50 10.80
N ALA A 131 11.26 -1.89 11.58
CA ALA A 131 10.86 -1.12 12.77
C ALA A 131 12.02 -0.90 13.77
N PRO A 132 12.94 -1.87 14.02
CA PRO A 132 14.09 -1.64 14.89
C PRO A 132 15.09 -0.58 14.36
N LEU A 133 15.03 -0.22 13.08
CA LEU A 133 15.87 0.80 12.46
C LEU A 133 15.20 2.19 12.46
N MET A 134 13.93 2.25 12.81
CA MET A 134 13.15 3.48 12.85
C MET A 134 13.34 4.22 14.18
N ARG A 135 13.12 5.53 14.14
CA ARG A 135 13.17 6.41 15.32
C ARG A 135 11.81 7.06 15.56
N ALA A 136 11.65 7.67 16.72
CA ALA A 136 10.47 8.46 17.05
C ALA A 136 10.12 9.46 15.93
N GLY A 137 8.84 9.53 15.57
CA GLY A 137 8.33 10.31 14.45
C GLY A 137 8.19 9.51 13.14
N ALA A 138 8.78 8.31 13.04
CA ALA A 138 8.61 7.45 11.87
C ALA A 138 7.18 6.89 11.76
N SER A 139 6.81 6.46 10.56
CA SER A 139 5.47 5.94 10.28
C SER A 139 5.50 4.74 9.33
N ILE A 140 4.65 3.77 9.62
CA ILE A 140 4.41 2.59 8.79
C ILE A 140 2.98 2.65 8.25
N VAL A 141 2.81 2.41 6.96
CA VAL A 141 1.48 2.31 6.34
C VAL A 141 1.34 0.97 5.62
N ASN A 142 0.35 0.19 6.03
CA ASN A 142 -0.02 -1.06 5.39
C ASN A 142 -1.17 -0.81 4.40
N ILE A 143 -1.05 -1.33 3.17
CA ILE A 143 -2.10 -1.19 2.15
C ILE A 143 -3.01 -2.40 2.17
N SER A 144 -4.19 -2.21 2.78
CA SER A 144 -5.29 -3.16 2.75
C SER A 144 -6.15 -2.96 1.48
N SER A 145 -7.44 -2.94 1.62
CA SER A 145 -8.45 -2.70 0.60
C SER A 145 -9.81 -2.55 1.25
N THR A 146 -10.80 -1.99 0.57
CA THR A 146 -12.21 -2.05 0.97
C THR A 146 -12.71 -3.48 1.14
N VAL A 147 -12.15 -4.45 0.40
CA VAL A 147 -12.48 -5.88 0.57
C VAL A 147 -11.96 -6.47 1.90
N GLY A 148 -11.07 -5.78 2.59
CA GLY A 148 -10.68 -6.05 3.98
C GLY A 148 -11.64 -5.42 5.00
N MET A 149 -12.70 -4.72 4.57
CA MET A 149 -13.71 -4.09 5.42
C MET A 149 -15.12 -4.66 5.19
N THR A 150 -15.32 -5.32 4.04
CA THR A 150 -16.62 -5.87 3.62
C THR A 150 -16.44 -7.30 3.14
N GLY A 151 -17.55 -8.05 2.96
CA GLY A 151 -17.50 -9.36 2.33
C GLY A 151 -17.06 -9.29 0.87
N TYR A 152 -16.26 -10.26 0.44
CA TYR A 152 -15.80 -10.36 -0.93
C TYR A 152 -15.61 -11.81 -1.37
N TYR A 153 -15.90 -12.11 -2.62
CA TYR A 153 -15.92 -13.48 -3.12
C TYR A 153 -14.53 -14.14 -3.28
N SER A 154 -13.44 -13.38 -3.40
CA SER A 154 -12.09 -13.96 -3.43
C SER A 154 -11.60 -14.20 -2.00
N ALA A 155 -11.66 -15.46 -1.55
CA ALA A 155 -11.43 -15.84 -0.16
C ALA A 155 -10.02 -15.46 0.34
N ALA A 156 -8.98 -15.86 -0.37
CA ALA A 156 -7.58 -15.60 0.05
C ALA A 156 -7.27 -14.10 0.09
N TYR A 157 -7.66 -13.37 -0.95
CA TYR A 157 -7.41 -11.93 -1.02
C TYR A 157 -8.12 -11.17 0.09
N SER A 158 -9.43 -11.41 0.24
CA SER A 158 -10.22 -10.76 1.30
C SER A 158 -9.63 -11.05 2.68
N THR A 159 -9.37 -12.32 2.98
CA THR A 159 -8.79 -12.72 4.28
C THR A 159 -7.44 -12.04 4.52
N SER A 160 -6.55 -12.00 3.52
CA SER A 160 -5.25 -11.34 3.67
C SER A 160 -5.39 -9.84 3.99
N LYS A 161 -6.36 -9.15 3.36
CA LYS A 161 -6.61 -7.71 3.58
C LYS A 161 -7.31 -7.43 4.92
N TRP A 162 -8.17 -8.33 5.41
CA TRP A 162 -8.68 -8.27 6.77
C TRP A 162 -7.58 -8.47 7.81
N ALA A 163 -6.71 -9.46 7.61
CA ALA A 163 -5.61 -9.78 8.50
C ALA A 163 -4.57 -8.64 8.61
N LEU A 164 -4.30 -7.91 7.51
CA LEU A 164 -3.44 -6.72 7.54
C LEU A 164 -3.94 -5.64 8.50
N ARG A 165 -5.25 -5.46 8.62
CA ARG A 165 -5.83 -4.53 9.58
C ARG A 165 -5.56 -4.97 11.02
N GLY A 166 -5.66 -6.27 11.30
CA GLY A 166 -5.28 -6.85 12.59
C GLY A 166 -3.78 -6.65 12.90
N LEU A 167 -2.92 -6.97 11.94
CA LEU A 167 -1.47 -6.74 12.04
C LEU A 167 -1.14 -5.26 12.31
N THR A 168 -1.83 -4.34 11.63
CA THR A 168 -1.67 -2.89 11.85
C THR A 168 -1.94 -2.49 13.30
N LYS A 169 -3.02 -2.99 13.90
CA LYS A 169 -3.40 -2.67 15.29
C LYS A 169 -2.40 -3.24 16.30
N SER A 170 -1.94 -4.47 16.09
CA SER A 170 -0.92 -5.10 16.93
C SER A 170 0.40 -4.33 16.87
N ALA A 171 0.86 -3.99 15.68
CA ALA A 171 2.10 -3.22 15.50
C ALA A 171 1.97 -1.78 16.02
N ALA A 172 0.80 -1.14 15.86
CA ALA A 172 0.55 0.19 16.41
C ALA A 172 0.63 0.20 17.95
N LEU A 173 0.06 -0.80 18.60
CA LEU A 173 0.12 -0.95 20.05
C LEU A 173 1.56 -1.15 20.53
N GLU A 174 2.31 -2.03 19.87
CA GLU A 174 3.70 -2.35 20.25
C GLU A 174 4.64 -1.15 20.07
N LEU A 175 4.52 -0.44 18.92
CA LEU A 175 5.49 0.58 18.51
C LEU A 175 5.15 1.99 19.02
N ALA A 176 3.97 2.20 19.61
CA ALA A 176 3.52 3.51 20.08
C ALA A 176 4.48 4.13 21.10
N ALA A 177 4.97 3.35 22.06
CA ALA A 177 5.90 3.83 23.08
C ALA A 177 7.26 4.26 22.50
N ALA A 178 7.65 3.70 21.34
CA ALA A 178 8.84 4.13 20.60
C ALA A 178 8.58 5.37 19.71
N GLY A 179 7.35 5.91 19.72
CA GLY A 179 6.96 7.07 18.92
C GLY A 179 6.81 6.75 17.42
N ILE A 180 6.64 5.47 17.06
CA ILE A 180 6.43 5.01 15.69
C ILE A 180 4.94 4.76 15.48
N ARG A 181 4.35 5.36 14.45
CA ARG A 181 2.94 5.21 14.11
C ARG A 181 2.75 4.10 13.07
N VAL A 182 1.66 3.35 13.19
CA VAL A 182 1.31 2.30 12.20
C VAL A 182 -0.16 2.44 11.84
N ASN A 183 -0.45 2.66 10.56
CA ASN A 183 -1.81 2.82 10.06
C ASN A 183 -2.09 1.92 8.86
N CYS A 184 -3.35 1.72 8.57
CA CYS A 184 -3.83 0.93 7.44
C CYS A 184 -4.63 1.84 6.50
N VAL A 185 -4.27 1.86 5.22
CA VAL A 185 -5.08 2.46 4.16
C VAL A 185 -5.86 1.36 3.46
N CYS A 186 -7.14 1.59 3.23
CA CYS A 186 -8.07 0.69 2.57
C CYS A 186 -8.57 1.34 1.28
N PRO A 187 -7.82 1.24 0.16
CA PRO A 187 -8.27 1.78 -1.11
C PRO A 187 -9.54 1.11 -1.62
N GLY A 188 -10.38 1.88 -2.29
CA GLY A 188 -11.46 1.38 -3.13
C GLY A 188 -10.93 0.88 -4.47
N VAL A 189 -11.71 1.13 -5.52
CA VAL A 189 -11.31 0.78 -6.89
C VAL A 189 -10.34 1.85 -7.40
N VAL A 190 -9.11 1.43 -7.68
CA VAL A 190 -8.10 2.28 -8.30
C VAL A 190 -8.07 2.03 -9.80
N ASP A 191 -8.08 3.09 -10.58
CA ASP A 191 -8.09 3.04 -12.03
C ASP A 191 -6.76 2.50 -12.57
N THR A 192 -6.83 1.34 -13.23
CA THR A 192 -5.69 0.63 -13.80
C THR A 192 -6.01 0.20 -15.24
N ASP A 193 -4.98 -0.02 -16.05
CA ASP A 193 -5.15 -0.47 -17.43
C ASP A 193 -5.93 -1.78 -17.54
N MET A 194 -5.75 -2.68 -16.56
CA MET A 194 -6.51 -3.95 -16.50
C MET A 194 -8.02 -3.71 -16.36
N ILE A 195 -8.45 -2.70 -15.60
CA ILE A 195 -9.86 -2.37 -15.43
C ILE A 195 -10.38 -1.63 -16.69
N ARG A 196 -9.60 -0.69 -17.23
CA ARG A 196 -9.96 0.06 -18.45
C ARG A 196 -10.14 -0.84 -19.66
N SER A 197 -9.39 -1.93 -19.76
CA SER A 197 -9.49 -2.87 -20.89
C SER A 197 -10.79 -3.67 -20.94
N ASN A 198 -11.60 -3.69 -19.85
CA ASN A 198 -12.88 -4.37 -19.76
C ASN A 198 -14.00 -3.38 -19.44
N GLN A 199 -14.68 -2.88 -20.49
CA GLN A 199 -15.74 -1.88 -20.38
C GLN A 199 -16.89 -2.28 -19.45
N ALA A 200 -17.33 -3.55 -19.49
CA ALA A 200 -18.41 -4.03 -18.61
C ALA A 200 -18.00 -4.03 -17.15
N LEU A 201 -16.76 -4.48 -16.85
CA LEU A 201 -16.20 -4.42 -15.51
C LEU A 201 -16.05 -2.97 -15.04
N TYR A 202 -15.54 -2.09 -15.91
CA TYR A 202 -15.38 -0.66 -15.62
C TYR A 202 -16.70 -0.05 -15.16
N GLN A 203 -17.76 -0.22 -15.95
CA GLN A 203 -19.09 0.33 -15.67
C GLN A 203 -19.68 -0.26 -14.36
N ALA A 204 -19.56 -1.57 -14.17
CA ALA A 204 -20.05 -2.24 -12.96
C ALA A 204 -19.35 -1.70 -11.69
N LEU A 205 -18.03 -1.54 -11.73
CA LEU A 205 -17.25 -1.00 -10.61
C LEU A 205 -17.57 0.49 -10.37
N GLN A 206 -17.72 1.29 -11.44
CA GLN A 206 -18.07 2.70 -11.30
C GLN A 206 -19.46 2.89 -10.67
N SER A 207 -20.42 2.03 -10.99
CA SER A 207 -21.80 2.15 -10.49
C SER A 207 -21.94 1.98 -8.97
N ILE A 208 -21.00 1.30 -8.31
CA ILE A 208 -21.01 1.10 -6.87
C ILE A 208 -20.28 2.21 -6.09
N ILE A 209 -19.60 3.13 -6.77
CA ILE A 209 -18.82 4.20 -6.14
C ILE A 209 -19.70 5.46 -6.03
N PRO A 210 -20.02 5.96 -4.81
CA PRO A 210 -20.80 7.17 -4.62
C PRO A 210 -20.20 8.40 -5.33
N MET A 211 -18.88 8.59 -5.33
CA MET A 211 -18.22 9.66 -6.07
C MET A 211 -18.21 9.48 -7.60
N GLN A 212 -18.73 8.35 -8.12
CA GLN A 212 -18.91 8.03 -9.53
C GLN A 212 -17.64 8.02 -10.39
N HIS A 213 -16.49 7.95 -9.79
CA HIS A 213 -15.22 7.73 -10.49
C HIS A 213 -14.31 6.82 -9.67
N MET A 214 -13.44 6.10 -10.34
CA MET A 214 -12.37 5.33 -9.71
C MET A 214 -11.25 6.26 -9.28
N ALA A 215 -10.53 5.89 -8.21
CA ALA A 215 -9.41 6.68 -7.75
C ALA A 215 -8.24 6.63 -8.73
N ALA A 216 -7.65 7.76 -9.05
CA ALA A 216 -6.30 7.78 -9.61
C ALA A 216 -5.28 7.33 -8.55
N PRO A 217 -4.19 6.61 -8.93
CA PRO A 217 -3.14 6.20 -7.99
C PRO A 217 -2.61 7.32 -7.10
N GLY A 218 -2.49 8.54 -7.64
CA GLY A 218 -2.06 9.73 -6.90
C GLY A 218 -3.00 10.11 -5.75
N GLN A 219 -4.31 9.93 -5.88
CA GLN A 219 -5.26 10.24 -4.80
C GLN A 219 -5.07 9.33 -3.57
N ILE A 220 -4.66 8.08 -3.79
CA ILE A 220 -4.28 7.20 -2.69
C ILE A 220 -2.93 7.62 -2.12
N ALA A 221 -1.96 7.93 -2.97
CA ALA A 221 -0.61 8.30 -2.58
C ALA A 221 -0.57 9.58 -1.71
N GLU A 222 -1.43 10.57 -1.96
CA GLU A 222 -1.57 11.78 -1.13
C GLU A 222 -2.00 11.46 0.31
N VAL A 223 -2.93 10.53 0.50
CA VAL A 223 -3.34 10.10 1.84
C VAL A 223 -2.20 9.39 2.56
N LEU A 224 -1.42 8.58 1.83
CA LEU A 224 -0.25 7.93 2.42
C LEU A 224 0.82 8.95 2.82
N LEU A 225 1.09 9.94 1.97
CA LEU A 225 2.06 10.99 2.27
C LEU A 225 1.66 11.77 3.54
N PHE A 226 0.36 12.06 3.72
CA PHE A 226 -0.17 12.64 4.96
C PHE A 226 0.10 11.72 6.17
N LEU A 227 -0.24 10.42 6.07
CA LEU A 227 -0.08 9.46 7.17
C LEU A 227 1.39 9.20 7.53
N LEU A 228 2.27 9.23 6.55
CA LEU A 228 3.71 9.08 6.74
C LEU A 228 4.34 10.34 7.35
N GLY A 229 3.76 11.50 7.09
CA GLY A 229 4.28 12.80 7.52
C GLY A 229 3.92 13.20 8.97
N PRO A 230 4.44 14.34 9.41
CA PRO A 230 4.26 14.84 10.80
C PRO A 230 2.84 15.31 11.09
N HIS A 231 2.05 15.65 10.08
CA HIS A 231 0.68 16.14 10.24
C HIS A 231 -0.29 15.06 10.76
N ALA A 232 0.08 13.78 10.67
CA ALA A 232 -0.65 12.66 11.25
C ALA A 232 -0.08 12.20 12.61
N SER A 233 0.54 13.09 13.37
CA SER A 233 1.32 12.76 14.58
C SER A 233 0.51 12.10 15.70
N TYR A 234 -0.82 12.20 15.69
CA TYR A 234 -1.70 11.55 16.68
C TYR A 234 -2.60 10.48 16.05
N VAL A 235 -2.25 10.00 14.82
CA VAL A 235 -2.99 8.97 14.10
C VAL A 235 -2.14 7.68 14.10
N THR A 236 -2.57 6.66 14.87
CA THR A 236 -1.97 5.33 14.90
C THR A 236 -3.04 4.26 15.13
N GLY A 237 -2.88 3.07 14.57
CA GLY A 237 -3.84 1.96 14.64
C GLY A 237 -5.13 2.18 13.83
N ALA A 238 -5.19 3.21 13.00
CA ALA A 238 -6.38 3.55 12.24
C ALA A 238 -6.50 2.73 10.95
N ASP A 239 -7.76 2.40 10.58
CA ASP A 239 -8.13 1.89 9.26
C ASP A 239 -8.77 3.05 8.48
N ILE A 240 -8.13 3.51 7.41
CA ILE A 240 -8.57 4.67 6.64
C ILE A 240 -9.07 4.23 5.27
N ALA A 241 -10.38 4.31 5.05
CA ALA A 241 -10.97 4.08 3.74
C ALA A 241 -10.66 5.26 2.80
N VAL A 242 -10.17 4.95 1.60
CA VAL A 242 -9.93 5.91 0.52
C VAL A 242 -10.61 5.33 -0.72
N ASP A 243 -11.93 5.42 -0.77
CA ASP A 243 -12.75 4.53 -1.59
C ASP A 243 -13.91 5.24 -2.33
N GLY A 244 -13.96 6.56 -2.31
CA GLY A 244 -15.05 7.31 -2.93
C GLY A 244 -16.42 7.06 -2.32
N GLY A 245 -16.48 6.59 -1.06
CA GLY A 245 -17.71 6.34 -0.31
C GLY A 245 -18.26 4.92 -0.44
N VAL A 246 -17.54 3.99 -1.06
CA VAL A 246 -18.01 2.59 -1.24
C VAL A 246 -18.35 1.94 0.08
N THR A 247 -17.51 2.05 1.11
CA THR A 247 -17.76 1.42 2.40
C THR A 247 -18.76 2.20 3.28
N SER A 248 -18.97 3.48 3.03
CA SER A 248 -19.96 4.29 3.77
C SER A 248 -21.39 4.16 3.21
N GLY A 249 -21.52 4.06 1.89
CA GLY A 249 -22.81 3.93 1.20
C GLY A 249 -23.21 2.51 0.89
N GLY A 250 -22.24 1.65 0.66
CA GLY A 250 -22.40 0.22 0.42
C GLY A 250 -23.49 -0.12 -0.59
N THR A 251 -24.33 -1.04 -0.19
CA THR A 251 -25.45 -1.56 -0.97
C THR A 251 -26.56 -0.51 -1.22
N PHE A 252 -26.68 0.50 -0.37
CA PHE A 252 -27.79 1.46 -0.44
C PHE A 252 -27.57 2.59 -1.46
N TRP A 253 -26.34 2.83 -1.89
CA TRP A 253 -26.08 3.82 -2.93
C TRP A 253 -26.80 3.53 -4.26
N PRO A 254 -26.68 2.34 -4.87
CA PRO A 254 -27.42 2.00 -6.08
C PRO A 254 -28.94 2.02 -5.87
N VAL A 255 -29.42 1.60 -4.69
CA VAL A 255 -30.84 1.61 -4.36
C VAL A 255 -31.37 3.03 -4.29
N GLY A 256 -30.70 3.92 -3.55
CA GLY A 256 -31.06 5.34 -3.43
C GLY A 256 -31.14 6.04 -4.79
N ARG A 257 -30.18 5.77 -5.66
CA ARG A 257 -30.16 6.25 -7.05
C ARG A 257 -31.36 5.72 -7.85
N ALA A 258 -31.65 4.45 -7.75
CA ALA A 258 -32.73 3.80 -8.50
C ALA A 258 -34.12 4.35 -8.14
N ILE A 259 -34.33 4.77 -6.89
CA ILE A 259 -35.60 5.34 -6.42
C ILE A 259 -35.64 6.87 -6.40
N GLY A 260 -34.58 7.55 -6.89
CA GLY A 260 -34.51 9.00 -6.93
C GLY A 260 -34.37 9.69 -5.56
N ALA A 261 -33.85 8.97 -4.55
CA ALA A 261 -33.57 9.52 -3.22
C ALA A 261 -32.18 10.21 -3.13
N LEU A 262 -31.31 9.93 -4.11
CA LEU A 262 -29.94 10.48 -4.22
C LEU A 262 -29.65 11.00 -5.62
#